data_0bbecac91cb44b19db5c920c0c2fbce7
#
_entry.id   0bbecac91cb44b19db5c920c0c2fbce7
#
_cell.length_a   1.000
_cell.length_b   1.000
_cell.length_c   1.000
_cell.angle_alpha   90.00
_cell.angle_beta   90.00
_cell.angle_gamma   90.00
#
_symmetry.space_group_name_H-M   'P 1'
#
loop_
_entity.id
_entity.type
_entity.pdbx_description
1 polymer ?
#
loop_
_entity_poly.entity_id
_entity_poly.type
_entity_poly.pdbx_seq_one_letter_code
_entity_poly.pdbx_strand_id
1 'polypeptide(L)' 'MKVKSVDKDAEVELEHSELLVLNAALNEVCNGIDVFEFETRIGASRAQVESLMREIQVLLDQMEKR' A
#
# COMPACT_ATOMS: atom_id res chain seq x y z
N MET A 1 13.41 3.50 1.46
CA MET A 1 12.97 3.41 0.06
C MET A 1 14.04 3.91 -0.88
N LYS A 2 14.32 3.17 -1.92
CA LYS A 2 15.32 3.54 -2.90
C LYS A 2 14.67 3.67 -4.26
N VAL A 3 14.78 4.84 -4.88
CA VAL A 3 14.22 5.10 -6.22
C VAL A 3 15.17 4.54 -7.27
N LYS A 4 14.68 3.67 -8.14
CA LYS A 4 15.45 3.05 -9.21
C LYS A 4 15.27 3.76 -10.54
N SER A 5 14.03 4.11 -10.87
CA SER A 5 13.76 4.85 -12.09
C SER A 5 12.46 5.64 -11.94
N VAL A 6 12.39 6.76 -12.64
CA VAL A 6 11.22 7.63 -12.66
C VAL A 6 10.91 8.00 -14.10
N ASP A 7 9.70 7.71 -14.54
CA ASP A 7 9.17 8.10 -15.84
C ASP A 7 7.66 8.33 -15.62
N LYS A 8 6.81 7.75 -16.42
CA LYS A 8 5.36 7.76 -16.17
C LYS A 8 5.04 6.95 -14.93
N ASP A 9 5.80 5.87 -14.73
CA ASP A 9 5.75 5.06 -13.53
C ASP A 9 7.04 5.22 -12.77
N ALA A 10 7.05 4.85 -11.51
CA ALA A 10 8.25 4.85 -10.69
C ALA A 10 8.57 3.42 -10.26
N GLU A 11 9.84 3.04 -10.38
CA GLU A 11 10.34 1.79 -9.80
C GLU A 11 11.10 2.12 -8.53
N VAL A 12 10.75 1.44 -7.45
CA VAL A 12 11.38 1.67 -6.15
C VAL A 12 11.69 0.35 -5.46
N GLU A 13 12.74 0.35 -4.66
CA GLU A 13 13.01 -0.73 -3.73
C GLU A 13 12.44 -0.35 -2.37
N LEU A 14 11.66 -1.23 -1.78
CA LEU A 14 11.12 -1.05 -0.45
C LEU A 14 11.61 -2.17 0.46
N GLU A 15 12.09 -1.81 1.62
CA GLU A 15 12.49 -2.78 2.62
C GLU A 15 11.25 -3.41 3.25
N HIS A 16 11.43 -4.59 3.83
CA HIS A 16 10.35 -5.30 4.50
C HIS A 16 9.64 -4.42 5.53
N SER A 17 10.41 -3.70 6.34
CA SER A 17 9.87 -2.81 7.37
C SER A 17 9.00 -1.69 6.76
N GLU A 18 9.41 -1.15 5.61
CA GLU A 18 8.65 -0.10 4.92
C GLU A 18 7.33 -0.64 4.39
N LEU A 19 7.36 -1.85 3.84
CA LEU A 19 6.15 -2.52 3.35
C LEU A 19 5.17 -2.84 4.49
N LEU A 20 5.67 -3.21 5.65
CA LEU A 20 4.84 -3.44 6.83
C LEU A 20 4.12 -2.16 7.25
N VAL A 21 4.82 -1.03 7.24
CA VAL A 21 4.24 0.27 7.59
C VAL A 21 3.14 0.65 6.58
N LEU A 22 3.43 0.51 5.29
CA LEU A 22 2.44 0.81 4.24
C LEU A 22 1.21 -0.08 4.36
N ASN A 23 1.42 -1.36 4.59
CA ASN A 23 0.30 -2.30 4.74
C ASN A 23 -0.55 -1.96 5.95
N ALA A 24 0.08 -1.63 7.07
CA ALA A 24 -0.62 -1.24 8.29
C ALA A 24 -1.42 0.06 8.10
N ALA A 25 -0.83 1.04 7.43
CA ALA A 25 -1.50 2.32 7.15
C ALA A 25 -2.72 2.12 6.25
N LEU A 26 -2.60 1.32 5.20
CA LEU A 26 -3.72 1.03 4.30
C LEU A 26 -4.81 0.25 5.01
N ASN A 27 -4.43 -0.69 5.86
CA ASN A 27 -5.40 -1.46 6.64
C ASN A 27 -6.18 -0.55 7.60
N GLU A 28 -5.50 0.39 8.24
CA GLU A 28 -6.12 1.33 9.14
C GLU A 28 -7.13 2.23 8.40
N VAL A 29 -6.74 2.72 7.23
CA VAL A 29 -7.61 3.56 6.40
C VAL A 29 -8.83 2.80 5.89
N CYS A 30 -8.68 1.53 5.53
CA CYS A 30 -9.78 0.73 5.01
C CYS A 30 -10.68 0.14 6.09
N ASN A 31 -10.13 -0.24 7.24
CA ASN A 31 -10.84 -1.05 8.23
C ASN A 31 -10.79 -0.52 9.65
N GLY A 32 -9.78 0.26 10.00
CA GLY A 32 -9.56 0.67 11.39
C GLY A 32 -10.22 1.98 11.79
N ILE A 33 -10.30 2.92 10.89
CA ILE A 33 -10.90 4.23 11.14
C ILE A 33 -12.03 4.47 10.15
N ASP A 34 -12.95 5.36 10.54
CA ASP A 34 -14.05 5.75 9.69
C ASP A 34 -13.65 6.99 8.89
N VAL A 35 -13.41 6.81 7.60
CA VAL A 35 -12.99 7.89 6.71
C VAL A 35 -14.20 8.44 5.97
N PHE A 36 -14.67 9.59 6.40
CA PHE A 36 -15.76 10.30 5.76
C PHE A 36 -15.31 10.82 4.39
N GLU A 37 -16.16 10.67 3.37
CA GLU A 37 -15.82 11.06 2.00
C GLU A 37 -14.50 10.43 1.53
N PHE A 38 -14.44 9.13 1.62
CA PHE A 38 -13.23 8.34 1.35
C PHE A 38 -12.54 8.70 0.03
N GLU A 39 -13.28 8.69 -1.08
CA GLU A 39 -12.69 8.94 -2.40
C GLU A 39 -12.12 10.34 -2.53
N THR A 40 -12.79 11.33 -1.96
CA THR A 40 -12.34 12.73 -2.01
C THR A 40 -11.05 12.91 -1.22
N ARG A 41 -10.97 12.30 -0.05
CA ARG A 41 -9.82 12.46 0.85
C ARG A 41 -8.62 11.63 0.45
N ILE A 42 -8.87 10.42 -0.03
CA ILE A 42 -7.81 9.47 -0.36
C ILE A 42 -7.40 9.59 -1.83
N GLY A 43 -8.32 10.01 -2.69
CA GLY A 43 -8.06 10.15 -4.12
C GLY A 43 -8.28 8.87 -4.91
N ALA A 44 -8.86 7.85 -4.28
CA ALA A 44 -9.18 6.57 -4.91
C ALA A 44 -10.36 5.95 -4.18
N SER A 45 -11.05 5.03 -4.85
CA SER A 45 -12.16 4.31 -4.23
C SER A 45 -11.63 3.34 -3.17
N ARG A 46 -12.49 2.98 -2.22
CA ARG A 46 -12.15 1.98 -1.21
C ARG A 46 -11.71 0.67 -1.86
N ALA A 47 -12.40 0.25 -2.93
CA ALA A 47 -12.06 -0.97 -3.66
C ALA A 47 -10.66 -0.92 -4.27
N GLN A 48 -10.28 0.23 -4.82
CA GLN A 48 -8.94 0.43 -5.38
C GLN A 48 -7.86 0.34 -4.29
N VAL A 49 -8.10 0.96 -3.14
CA VAL A 49 -7.15 0.94 -2.02
C VAL A 49 -7.04 -0.47 -1.45
N GLU A 50 -8.16 -1.18 -1.30
CA GLU A 50 -8.15 -2.57 -0.84
C GLU A 50 -7.39 -3.49 -1.79
N SER A 51 -7.53 -3.26 -3.10
CA SER A 51 -6.81 -4.02 -4.11
C SER A 51 -5.30 -3.81 -3.97
N LEU A 52 -4.87 -2.57 -3.80
CA LEU A 52 -3.46 -2.24 -3.58
C LEU A 52 -2.93 -2.88 -2.30
N MET A 53 -3.72 -2.83 -1.24
CA MET A 53 -3.37 -3.44 0.04
C MET A 53 -3.16 -4.96 -0.12
N ARG A 54 -4.04 -5.64 -0.88
CA ARG A 54 -3.89 -7.07 -1.14
C ARG A 54 -2.61 -7.39 -1.91
N GLU A 55 -2.26 -6.56 -2.88
CA GLU A 55 -1.02 -6.73 -3.63
C GLU A 55 0.19 -6.63 -2.72
N ILE A 56 0.19 -5.65 -1.81
CA ILE A 56 1.26 -5.50 -0.83
C ILE A 56 1.29 -6.70 0.11
N GLN A 57 0.13 -7.20 0.53
CA GLN A 57 0.05 -8.37 1.41
C GLN A 57 0.66 -9.62 0.74
N VAL A 58 0.36 -9.83 -0.54
CA VAL A 58 0.94 -10.94 -1.30
C VAL A 58 2.46 -10.82 -1.37
N LEU A 59 2.95 -9.61 -1.60
CA LEU A 59 4.38 -9.35 -1.66
C LEU A 59 5.05 -9.63 -0.30
N LEU A 60 4.44 -9.20 0.79
CA LEU A 60 4.94 -9.48 2.14
C LEU A 60 4.99 -10.98 2.41
N ASP A 61 3.94 -11.71 2.01
CA ASP A 61 3.90 -13.17 2.19
C ASP A 61 5.04 -13.85 1.45
N GLN A 62 5.34 -13.39 0.23
CA GLN A 62 6.46 -13.93 -0.55
C GLN A 62 7.81 -13.66 0.13
N MET A 63 7.98 -12.48 0.71
CA MET A 63 9.21 -12.11 1.40
C MET A 63 9.40 -12.94 2.67
N GLU A 64 8.33 -13.22 3.39
CA GLU A 64 8.36 -13.95 4.67
C GLU A 64 8.56 -15.45 4.49
N LYS A 65 8.34 -15.96 3.29
CA LYS A 65 8.53 -17.40 2.98
C LYS A 65 9.96 -17.76 2.61
N ARG A 66 10.87 -16.82 2.61
CA ARG A 66 12.27 -17.06 2.27
C ARG A 66 13.08 -17.48 3.48
#